data_26ce50cd7239d7fa53e9903db4ac7f78
#
_entry.id   26ce50cd7239d7fa53e9903db4ac7f78
#
_cell.length_a   1.000
_cell.length_b   1.000
_cell.length_c   1.000
_cell.angle_alpha   90.00
_cell.angle_beta   90.00
_cell.angle_gamma   90.00
#
_symmetry.space_group_name_H-M   'P 1'
#
loop_
_entity.id
_entity.type
_entity.pdbx_description
1 polymer ?
#
loop_
_entity_poly.entity_id
_entity_poly.type
_entity_poly.pdbx_seq_one_letter_code
_entity_poly.pdbx_strand_id
1 'polypeptide(L)'
;MKSPVRDEKLFLLIRNFLLTYLPVQRRASEHTVTVYRTVLNQFLRFAADKSNIPVTSVTFDLFNYEMITAYLSDLITEKGFSPATWNNRLAALKAFIAYASACYPEYIAVSAKLSAIKAQKDDPFSKVEYRN
;
A
#
# COMPACT_ATOMS: atom_id res chain seq x y z
N MET A 1 -25.29 -21.25 -2.43
CA MET A 1 -24.10 -20.46 -2.80
C MET A 1 -23.65 -19.63 -1.64
N LYS A 2 -22.35 -19.59 -1.45
CA LYS A 2 -21.81 -18.85 -0.32
C LYS A 2 -21.67 -17.38 -0.66
N SER A 3 -21.98 -16.53 0.29
CA SER A 3 -21.62 -15.13 0.20
C SER A 3 -20.11 -14.99 0.29
N PRO A 4 -19.54 -13.97 -0.37
CA PRO A 4 -18.12 -13.71 -0.20
C PRO A 4 -17.82 -13.49 1.29
N VAL A 5 -16.76 -14.11 1.76
CA VAL A 5 -16.36 -13.95 3.15
C VAL A 5 -15.58 -12.66 3.27
N ARG A 6 -16.02 -11.80 4.18
CA ARG A 6 -15.29 -10.59 4.47
C ARG A 6 -14.04 -10.94 5.29
N ASP A 7 -12.91 -10.38 4.93
CA ASP A 7 -11.68 -10.58 5.68
C ASP A 7 -11.67 -9.60 6.86
N GLU A 8 -12.32 -9.97 7.94
CA GLU A 8 -12.45 -9.11 9.10
C GLU A 8 -11.08 -8.75 9.68
N LYS A 9 -10.16 -9.70 9.63
CA LYS A 9 -8.80 -9.46 10.15
C LYS A 9 -8.11 -8.36 9.35
N LEU A 10 -8.25 -8.37 8.04
CA LEU A 10 -7.67 -7.33 7.20
C LEU A 10 -8.22 -5.95 7.58
N PHE A 11 -9.53 -5.83 7.66
CA PHE A 11 -10.15 -4.53 7.90
C PHE A 11 -9.87 -4.05 9.31
N LEU A 12 -9.78 -4.97 10.27
CA LEU A 12 -9.37 -4.60 11.62
C LEU A 12 -7.92 -4.13 11.66
N LEU A 13 -7.04 -4.79 10.92
CA LEU A 13 -5.65 -4.36 10.81
C LEU A 13 -5.54 -2.95 10.23
N ILE A 14 -6.29 -2.69 9.17
CA ILE A 14 -6.27 -1.36 8.55
C ILE A 14 -6.75 -0.31 9.56
N ARG A 15 -7.84 -0.60 10.25
CA ARG A 15 -8.38 0.32 11.25
C ARG A 15 -7.36 0.61 12.35
N ASN A 16 -6.78 -0.44 12.91
CA ASN A 16 -5.82 -0.26 14.00
C ASN A 16 -4.55 0.44 13.54
N PHE A 17 -4.12 0.17 12.32
CA PHE A 17 -2.98 0.84 11.73
C PHE A 17 -3.21 2.35 11.65
N LEU A 18 -4.38 2.76 11.15
CA LEU A 18 -4.69 4.16 10.93
C LEU A 18 -5.09 4.91 12.18
N LEU A 19 -5.76 4.25 13.13
CA LEU A 19 -6.30 4.93 14.31
C LEU A 19 -5.40 4.84 15.53
N THR A 20 -4.55 3.83 15.61
CA THR A 20 -3.73 3.60 16.80
C THR A 20 -2.25 3.55 16.49
N TYR A 21 -1.85 2.70 15.55
CA TYR A 21 -0.42 2.50 15.32
C TYR A 21 0.25 3.77 14.81
N LEU A 22 -0.28 4.36 13.75
CA LEU A 22 0.34 5.55 13.15
C LEU A 22 0.27 6.75 14.08
N PRO A 23 -0.92 7.15 14.60
CA PRO A 23 -0.97 8.38 15.39
C PRO A 23 -0.41 8.23 16.78
N VAL A 24 -0.60 7.09 17.43
CA VAL A 24 -0.21 6.92 18.82
C VAL A 24 1.19 6.36 18.94
N GLN A 25 1.47 5.24 18.30
CA GLN A 25 2.75 4.56 18.46
C GLN A 25 3.85 5.17 17.62
N ARG A 26 3.53 5.61 16.40
CA ARG A 26 4.52 6.21 15.52
C ARG A 26 4.48 7.73 15.56
N ARG A 27 3.50 8.30 16.25
CA ARG A 27 3.34 9.75 16.37
C ARG A 27 3.28 10.44 15.01
N ALA A 28 2.64 9.77 14.05
CA ALA A 28 2.46 10.32 12.72
C ALA A 28 1.51 11.52 12.78
N SER A 29 1.77 12.52 11.94
CA SER A 29 0.89 13.68 11.85
C SER A 29 -0.44 13.29 11.25
N GLU A 30 -1.45 14.15 11.44
CA GLU A 30 -2.76 13.94 10.81
C GLU A 30 -2.63 13.87 9.30
N HIS A 31 -1.75 14.69 8.74
CA HIS A 31 -1.53 14.68 7.29
C HIS A 31 -1.00 13.31 6.84
N THR A 32 -0.02 12.78 7.54
CA THR A 32 0.55 11.46 7.20
C THR A 32 -0.51 10.37 7.30
N VAL A 33 -1.31 10.38 8.37
CA VAL A 33 -2.38 9.40 8.51
C VAL A 33 -3.37 9.50 7.36
N THR A 34 -3.73 10.72 6.97
CA THR A 34 -4.65 10.93 5.86
C THR A 34 -4.09 10.39 4.55
N VAL A 35 -2.80 10.64 4.29
CA VAL A 35 -2.16 10.13 3.09
C VAL A 35 -2.18 8.60 3.07
N TYR A 36 -1.84 7.98 4.20
CA TYR A 36 -1.82 6.52 4.26
C TYR A 36 -3.22 5.94 4.09
N ARG A 37 -4.22 6.58 4.69
CA ARG A 37 -5.61 6.15 4.50
C ARG A 37 -6.00 6.21 3.02
N THR A 38 -5.64 7.29 2.36
CA THR A 38 -5.94 7.47 0.94
C THR A 38 -5.30 6.37 0.11
N VAL A 39 -4.01 6.07 0.38
CA VAL A 39 -3.29 5.03 -0.36
C VAL A 39 -3.94 3.67 -0.17
N LEU A 40 -4.25 3.31 1.08
CA LEU A 40 -4.88 2.02 1.36
C LEU A 40 -6.24 1.91 0.70
N ASN A 41 -7.05 2.96 0.75
CA ASN A 41 -8.35 2.94 0.11
C ASN A 41 -8.22 2.81 -1.41
N GLN A 42 -7.29 3.52 -2.01
CA GLN A 42 -7.07 3.42 -3.45
C GLN A 42 -6.59 2.04 -3.85
N PHE A 43 -5.68 1.48 -3.06
CA PHE A 43 -5.20 0.14 -3.37
C PHE A 43 -6.32 -0.90 -3.26
N LEU A 44 -7.15 -0.80 -2.22
CA LEU A 44 -8.28 -1.71 -2.08
C LEU A 44 -9.21 -1.65 -3.28
N ARG A 45 -9.50 -0.45 -3.75
CA ARG A 45 -10.35 -0.29 -4.93
C ARG A 45 -9.71 -0.85 -6.19
N PHE A 46 -8.41 -0.59 -6.35
CA PHE A 46 -7.68 -1.13 -7.49
C PHE A 46 -7.70 -2.66 -7.48
N ALA A 47 -7.41 -3.26 -6.33
CA ALA A 47 -7.40 -4.71 -6.20
C ALA A 47 -8.79 -5.30 -6.44
N ALA A 48 -9.83 -4.65 -5.94
CA ALA A 48 -11.20 -5.09 -6.14
C ALA A 48 -11.57 -5.06 -7.62
N ASP A 49 -11.23 -3.97 -8.31
CA ASP A 49 -11.52 -3.82 -9.73
C ASP A 49 -10.79 -4.89 -10.55
N LYS A 50 -9.51 -5.10 -10.27
CA LYS A 50 -8.72 -6.10 -11.00
C LYS A 50 -9.25 -7.51 -10.76
N SER A 51 -9.78 -7.76 -9.58
CA SER A 51 -10.29 -9.08 -9.21
C SER A 51 -11.77 -9.24 -9.49
N ASN A 52 -12.42 -8.17 -9.94
CA ASN A 52 -13.85 -8.16 -10.26
C ASN A 52 -14.69 -8.58 -9.06
N ILE A 53 -14.40 -7.98 -7.91
CA ILE A 53 -15.12 -8.23 -6.66
C ILE A 53 -15.42 -6.88 -5.98
N PRO A 54 -16.40 -6.86 -5.05
CA PRO A 54 -16.62 -5.66 -4.25
C PRO A 54 -15.42 -5.37 -3.34
N VAL A 55 -15.24 -4.10 -2.98
CA VAL A 55 -14.16 -3.71 -2.08
C VAL A 55 -14.24 -4.47 -0.76
N THR A 56 -15.46 -4.70 -0.28
CA THR A 56 -15.65 -5.42 0.99
C THR A 56 -15.24 -6.88 0.94
N SER A 57 -15.02 -7.42 -0.26
CA SER A 57 -14.57 -8.80 -0.43
C SER A 57 -13.07 -8.93 -0.64
N VAL A 58 -12.33 -7.83 -0.62
CA VAL A 58 -10.86 -7.87 -0.74
C VAL A 58 -10.29 -8.56 0.50
N THR A 59 -9.34 -9.48 0.27
CA THR A 59 -8.65 -10.19 1.34
C THR A 59 -7.19 -9.78 1.36
N PHE A 60 -6.50 -10.12 2.45
CA PHE A 60 -5.08 -9.81 2.56
C PHE A 60 -4.26 -10.47 1.44
N ASP A 61 -4.75 -11.59 0.90
CA ASP A 61 -4.06 -12.25 -0.21
C ASP A 61 -3.86 -11.34 -1.42
N LEU A 62 -4.68 -10.31 -1.57
CA LEU A 62 -4.52 -9.35 -2.66
C LEU A 62 -3.42 -8.32 -2.41
N PHE A 63 -2.88 -8.27 -1.19
CA PHE A 63 -1.70 -7.47 -0.89
C PHE A 63 -0.46 -8.29 -1.24
N ASN A 64 -0.33 -8.63 -2.51
CA ASN A 64 0.76 -9.47 -2.96
C ASN A 64 1.64 -8.68 -3.93
N TYR A 65 2.81 -9.25 -4.24
CA TYR A 65 3.79 -8.60 -5.07
C TYR A 65 3.20 -8.20 -6.43
N GLU A 66 2.49 -9.13 -7.06
CA GLU A 66 1.95 -8.91 -8.40
C GLU A 66 0.91 -7.79 -8.41
N MET A 67 0.01 -7.80 -7.44
CA MET A 67 -1.04 -6.78 -7.37
C MET A 67 -0.47 -5.41 -7.04
N ILE A 68 0.50 -5.36 -6.14
CA ILE A 68 1.11 -4.10 -5.74
C ILE A 68 1.92 -3.51 -6.89
N THR A 69 2.69 -4.34 -7.62
CA THR A 69 3.43 -3.84 -8.76
C THR A 69 2.50 -3.37 -9.86
N ALA A 70 1.36 -4.05 -10.05
CA ALA A 70 0.36 -3.61 -11.02
C ALA A 70 -0.23 -2.26 -10.63
N TYR A 71 -0.52 -2.07 -9.34
CA TYR A 71 -1.02 -0.79 -8.85
C TYR A 71 -0.01 0.33 -9.08
N LEU A 72 1.25 0.08 -8.74
CA LEU A 72 2.30 1.08 -8.90
C LEU A 72 2.54 1.42 -10.37
N SER A 73 2.47 0.42 -11.24
CA SER A 73 2.58 0.65 -12.68
C SER A 73 1.45 1.52 -13.19
N ASP A 74 0.24 1.27 -12.70
CA ASP A 74 -0.94 2.07 -13.07
C ASP A 74 -0.77 3.53 -12.69
N LEU A 75 -0.13 3.81 -11.56
CA LEU A 75 0.08 5.18 -11.12
C LEU A 75 0.90 5.98 -12.13
N ILE A 76 1.87 5.34 -12.76
CA ILE A 76 2.72 6.00 -13.74
C ILE A 76 2.05 6.04 -15.10
N THR A 77 1.58 4.89 -15.58
CA THR A 77 1.12 4.78 -16.96
C THR A 77 -0.23 5.41 -17.19
N GLU A 78 -1.15 5.27 -16.23
CA GLU A 78 -2.51 5.75 -16.40
C GLU A 78 -2.72 7.11 -15.75
N LYS A 79 -2.02 7.41 -14.67
CA LYS A 79 -2.23 8.63 -13.92
C LYS A 79 -1.08 9.62 -13.99
N GLY A 80 0.06 9.20 -14.52
CA GLY A 80 1.19 10.09 -14.72
C GLY A 80 1.82 10.64 -13.45
N PHE A 81 1.73 9.88 -12.36
CA PHE A 81 2.30 10.35 -11.08
C PHE A 81 3.82 10.36 -11.13
N SER A 82 4.39 11.28 -10.37
CA SER A 82 5.84 11.45 -10.27
C SER A 82 6.47 10.31 -9.49
N PRO A 83 7.79 10.11 -9.63
CA PRO A 83 8.50 9.14 -8.79
C PRO A 83 8.32 9.38 -7.30
N ALA A 84 8.26 10.64 -6.87
CA ALA A 84 8.05 10.94 -5.46
C ALA A 84 6.70 10.41 -4.97
N THR A 85 5.64 10.62 -5.74
CA THR A 85 4.32 10.11 -5.39
C THR A 85 4.31 8.59 -5.39
N TRP A 86 4.93 7.98 -6.40
CA TRP A 86 5.06 6.54 -6.48
C TRP A 86 5.76 5.97 -5.24
N ASN A 87 6.87 6.61 -4.85
CA ASN A 87 7.63 6.18 -3.66
C ASN A 87 6.81 6.32 -2.38
N ASN A 88 6.04 7.40 -2.26
CA ASN A 88 5.20 7.59 -1.08
C ASN A 88 4.14 6.51 -0.97
N ARG A 89 3.57 6.11 -2.09
CA ARG A 89 2.55 5.07 -2.09
C ARG A 89 3.15 3.71 -1.78
N LEU A 90 4.32 3.41 -2.34
CA LEU A 90 5.02 2.19 -2.01
C LEU A 90 5.35 2.15 -0.52
N ALA A 91 5.85 3.26 0.03
CA ALA A 91 6.20 3.33 1.45
C ALA A 91 4.98 3.07 2.33
N ALA A 92 3.82 3.62 1.96
CA ALA A 92 2.60 3.41 2.74
C ALA A 92 2.19 1.95 2.72
N LEU A 93 2.23 1.30 1.56
CA LEU A 93 1.87 -0.11 1.46
C LEU A 93 2.85 -1.00 2.22
N LYS A 94 4.15 -0.72 2.10
CA LYS A 94 5.15 -1.49 2.85
C LYS A 94 4.97 -1.31 4.36
N ALA A 95 4.68 -0.10 4.80
CA ALA A 95 4.50 0.16 6.22
C ALA A 95 3.30 -0.61 6.77
N PHE A 96 2.19 -0.62 6.02
CA PHE A 96 1.02 -1.37 6.46
C PHE A 96 1.30 -2.86 6.53
N ILE A 97 1.96 -3.40 5.50
CA ILE A 97 2.22 -4.84 5.45
C ILE A 97 3.23 -5.23 6.53
N ALA A 98 4.22 -4.38 6.81
CA ALA A 98 5.15 -4.62 7.91
C ALA A 98 4.42 -4.66 9.26
N TYR A 99 3.49 -3.73 9.46
CA TYR A 99 2.65 -3.73 10.65
C TYR A 99 1.82 -5.01 10.75
N ALA A 100 1.19 -5.40 9.64
CA ALA A 100 0.37 -6.61 9.62
C ALA A 100 1.20 -7.85 9.93
N SER A 101 2.41 -7.93 9.39
CA SER A 101 3.27 -9.09 9.66
C SER A 101 3.81 -9.11 11.08
N ALA A 102 3.96 -7.95 11.71
CA ALA A 102 4.30 -7.91 13.13
C ALA A 102 3.16 -8.42 14.00
N CYS A 103 1.92 -8.17 13.58
CA CYS A 103 0.74 -8.65 14.30
C CYS A 103 0.47 -10.13 14.03
N TYR A 104 0.73 -10.59 12.81
CA TYR A 104 0.42 -11.95 12.38
C TYR A 104 1.59 -12.51 11.59
N PRO A 105 2.36 -13.42 12.19
CA PRO A 105 3.57 -13.96 11.55
C PRO A 105 3.33 -14.61 10.19
N GLU A 106 2.11 -15.07 9.93
CA GLU A 106 1.80 -15.68 8.63
C GLU A 106 1.95 -14.71 7.47
N TYR A 107 2.01 -13.40 7.73
CA TYR A 107 2.18 -12.39 6.68
C TYR A 107 3.64 -12.02 6.43
N ILE A 108 4.59 -12.62 7.16
CA ILE A 108 6.00 -12.27 7.02
C ILE A 108 6.51 -12.56 5.62
N ALA A 109 6.04 -13.64 5.00
CA ALA A 109 6.48 -13.99 3.64
C ALA A 109 6.09 -12.90 2.63
N VAL A 110 4.90 -12.32 2.79
CA VAL A 110 4.46 -11.22 1.92
C VAL A 110 5.35 -10.01 2.12
N SER A 111 5.63 -9.65 3.37
CA SER A 111 6.48 -8.51 3.68
C SER A 111 7.87 -8.69 3.09
N ALA A 112 8.44 -9.89 3.23
CA ALA A 112 9.77 -10.18 2.71
C ALA A 112 9.81 -10.03 1.18
N LYS A 113 8.78 -10.52 0.51
CA LYS A 113 8.73 -10.43 -0.95
C LYS A 113 8.59 -8.99 -1.43
N LEU A 114 7.85 -8.18 -0.70
CA LEU A 114 7.66 -6.77 -1.05
C LEU A 114 8.95 -5.97 -0.87
N SER A 115 9.86 -6.43 -0.04
CA SER A 115 11.13 -5.73 0.13
C SER A 115 11.95 -5.70 -1.17
N ALA A 116 11.63 -6.56 -2.12
CA ALA A 116 12.27 -6.54 -3.42
C ALA A 116 11.86 -5.34 -4.27
N ILE A 117 10.72 -4.72 -3.95
CA ILE A 117 10.29 -3.54 -4.70
C ILE A 117 11.03 -2.34 -4.12
N LYS A 118 11.93 -1.77 -4.91
CA LYS A 118 12.76 -0.67 -4.44
C LYS A 118 12.13 0.66 -4.80
N ALA A 119 12.35 1.65 -3.93
CA ALA A 119 11.96 3.01 -4.25
C ALA A 119 12.63 3.44 -5.55
N GLN A 120 11.90 4.20 -6.35
CA GLN A 120 12.47 4.76 -7.56
C GLN A 120 13.42 5.88 -7.17
N LYS A 121 14.61 5.81 -7.70
CA LYS A 121 15.56 6.88 -7.48
C LYS A 121 15.21 8.03 -8.39
N ASP A 122 15.40 9.24 -7.88
CA ASP A 122 15.42 10.37 -8.78
C ASP A 122 16.55 10.11 -9.76
N ASP A 123 16.25 10.32 -11.03
CA ASP A 123 17.25 10.19 -12.06
C ASP A 123 18.35 11.19 -11.77
N PRO A 124 19.61 10.75 -11.56
CA PRO A 124 20.70 11.69 -11.32
C PRO A 124 20.87 12.71 -12.42
N PHE A 125 20.59 12.30 -13.65
CA PHE A 125 20.67 13.23 -14.76
C PHE A 125 19.56 14.25 -14.73
N SER A 126 18.38 13.87 -14.29
CA SER A 126 17.30 14.82 -14.10
C SER A 126 17.69 15.87 -13.06
N LYS A 127 18.30 15.43 -11.97
CA LYS A 127 18.75 16.38 -10.94
C LYS A 127 19.84 17.30 -11.47
N VAL A 128 20.74 16.75 -12.23
CA VAL A 128 21.80 17.57 -12.83
C VAL A 128 21.17 18.61 -13.75
N GLU A 129 20.17 18.19 -14.54
CA GLU A 129 19.49 19.10 -15.44
C GLU A 129 18.80 20.22 -14.68
N TYR A 130 18.22 19.91 -13.53
CA TYR A 130 17.58 20.95 -12.71
C TYR A 130 18.58 21.99 -12.24
N ARG A 131 19.75 21.56 -11.97
CA ARG A 131 20.79 22.44 -11.45
C ARG A 131 21.46 23.26 -12.53
N ASN A 132 21.35 22.83 -13.73
CA ASN A 132 21.98 23.48 -14.85
C ASN A 132 21.39 24.83 -15.17
#